data_8e218f9a3c4f6ae3728d222d5bc7c9e5
#
_entry.id   8e218f9a3c4f6ae3728d222d5bc7c9e5
#
_cell.length_a   1.000
_cell.length_b   1.000
_cell.length_c   1.000
_cell.angle_alpha   90.00
_cell.angle_beta   90.00
_cell.angle_gamma   90.00
#
_symmetry.space_group_name_H-M   'P 1'
#
loop_
_entity.id
_entity.type
_entity.pdbx_description
1 polymer ?
#
loop_
_entity_poly.entity_id
_entity_poly.type
_entity_poly.pdbx_seq_one_letter_code
_entity_poly.pdbx_strand_id
1 'polypeptide(L)'
;MRAEEILLTLQKDIHTVIMATNDENNNPITCAIDIMLCENSKLYFLTARGKAFYNRLMNNKFVALTGIKGESTMTSVAISLQGKVRNIGSNKLDEIFKVNPYMAEIYASEKSRNVLEVFEIYELNGEYFDLSQKPIFRQSFSVGSNEKNINGYFITDKCVGCGNCYDSCPQSCINTSTIPAVIEQ
;
A
#
# COMPACT_ATOMS: atom_id res chain seq x y z
N MET A 1 9.89 10.76 -2.72
CA MET A 1 9.05 10.68 -1.50
C MET A 1 9.52 9.48 -0.68
N ARG A 2 9.58 9.57 0.65
CA ARG A 2 9.94 8.42 1.50
C ARG A 2 8.74 7.48 1.62
N ALA A 3 9.00 6.17 1.78
CA ALA A 3 7.93 5.17 1.96
C ALA A 3 6.97 5.54 3.11
N GLU A 4 7.50 6.04 4.22
CA GLU A 4 6.70 6.47 5.37
C GLU A 4 5.70 7.59 5.03
N GLU A 5 6.09 8.55 4.19
CA GLU A 5 5.21 9.65 3.74
C GLU A 5 4.06 9.11 2.89
N ILE A 6 4.35 8.12 2.03
CA ILE A 6 3.34 7.45 1.21
C ILE A 6 2.34 6.70 2.10
N LEU A 7 2.83 5.97 3.10
CA LEU A 7 1.97 5.21 4.02
C LEU A 7 1.13 6.13 4.92
N LEU A 8 1.67 7.28 5.32
CA LEU A 8 0.91 8.32 6.04
C LEU A 8 -0.22 8.90 5.18
N THR A 9 -0.01 9.06 3.87
CA THR A 9 -1.07 9.47 2.94
C THR A 9 -2.22 8.45 2.91
N LEU A 10 -1.92 7.15 2.91
CA LEU A 10 -2.95 6.11 3.03
C LEU A 10 -3.76 6.24 4.31
N GLN A 11 -3.11 6.50 5.45
CA GLN A 11 -3.79 6.56 6.75
C GLN A 11 -4.55 7.87 6.95
N LYS A 12 -3.97 9.02 6.57
CA LYS A 12 -4.53 10.34 6.90
C LYS A 12 -5.44 10.92 5.84
N ASP A 13 -5.07 10.75 4.57
CA ASP A 13 -5.77 11.43 3.48
C ASP A 13 -6.77 10.51 2.77
N ILE A 14 -6.47 9.23 2.64
CA ILE A 14 -7.33 8.24 1.98
C ILE A 14 -8.19 7.53 3.01
N HIS A 15 -7.59 7.05 4.07
CA HIS A 15 -8.16 6.34 5.20
C HIS A 15 -8.82 4.99 4.83
N THR A 16 -9.89 4.99 4.04
CA THR A 16 -10.56 3.77 3.60
C THR A 16 -9.95 3.26 2.30
N VAL A 17 -9.49 2.01 2.31
CA VAL A 17 -8.88 1.34 1.17
C VAL A 17 -9.68 0.11 0.75
N ILE A 18 -9.54 -0.32 -0.49
CA ILE A 18 -10.02 -1.62 -0.94
C ILE A 18 -8.91 -2.64 -0.72
N MET A 19 -9.15 -3.58 0.19
CA MET A 19 -8.19 -4.62 0.54
C MET A 19 -8.63 -5.97 0.00
N ALA A 20 -7.71 -6.67 -0.65
CA ALA A 20 -7.89 -8.00 -1.19
C ALA A 20 -7.19 -9.04 -0.30
N THR A 21 -7.87 -10.17 -0.12
CA THR A 21 -7.37 -11.41 0.50
C THR A 21 -7.86 -12.59 -0.31
N ASN A 22 -7.19 -13.72 -0.26
CA ASN A 22 -7.65 -14.93 -0.94
C ASN A 22 -8.48 -15.81 -0.01
N ASP A 23 -9.51 -16.46 -0.58
CA ASP A 23 -10.23 -17.54 0.09
C ASP A 23 -9.43 -18.86 0.06
N GLU A 24 -10.01 -19.94 0.58
CA GLU A 24 -9.43 -21.29 0.60
C GLU A 24 -9.22 -21.91 -0.78
N ASN A 25 -9.91 -21.39 -1.80
CA ASN A 25 -9.76 -21.80 -3.20
C ASN A 25 -8.83 -20.89 -4.00
N ASN A 26 -8.09 -19.98 -3.32
CA ASN A 26 -7.26 -18.94 -3.91
C ASN A 26 -8.01 -17.89 -4.76
N ASN A 27 -9.31 -17.76 -4.61
CA ASN A 27 -10.04 -16.68 -5.25
C ASN A 27 -9.83 -15.38 -4.48
N PRO A 28 -9.50 -14.26 -5.14
CA PRO A 28 -9.37 -12.96 -4.49
C PRO A 28 -10.74 -12.42 -4.06
N ILE A 29 -10.84 -12.01 -2.81
CA ILE A 29 -12.03 -11.37 -2.24
C ILE A 29 -11.64 -10.03 -1.67
N THR A 30 -12.37 -8.99 -2.02
CA THR A 30 -12.13 -7.62 -1.56
C THR A 30 -13.12 -7.18 -0.50
N CYS A 31 -12.70 -6.23 0.33
CA CYS A 31 -13.55 -5.48 1.24
C CYS A 31 -12.97 -4.08 1.47
N ALA A 32 -13.83 -3.14 1.83
CA ALA A 32 -13.40 -1.83 2.30
C ALA A 32 -12.89 -1.94 3.75
N ILE A 33 -11.72 -1.40 4.02
CA ILE A 33 -11.07 -1.40 5.34
C ILE A 33 -10.43 -0.04 5.58
N ASP A 34 -10.57 0.47 6.79
CA ASP A 34 -9.90 1.69 7.22
C ASP A 34 -8.48 1.38 7.71
N ILE A 35 -7.52 2.16 7.24
CA ILE A 35 -6.16 2.16 7.80
C ILE A 35 -6.17 3.03 9.04
N MET A 36 -6.17 2.39 10.19
CA MET A 36 -6.39 3.02 11.48
C MET A 36 -5.17 3.75 12.04
N LEU A 37 -3.98 3.23 11.74
CA LEU A 37 -2.72 3.78 12.26
C LEU A 37 -1.59 3.50 11.25
N CYS A 38 -0.64 4.44 11.18
CA CYS A 38 0.63 4.28 10.49
C CYS A 38 1.76 4.67 11.45
N GLU A 39 2.63 3.73 11.79
CA GLU A 39 3.73 3.94 12.71
C GLU A 39 4.93 3.07 12.34
N ASN A 40 6.13 3.64 12.38
CA ASN A 40 7.38 2.94 12.04
C ASN A 40 7.34 2.25 10.67
N SER A 41 6.76 2.93 9.68
CA SER A 41 6.54 2.43 8.32
C SER A 41 5.71 1.15 8.24
N LYS A 42 4.82 0.92 9.20
CA LYS A 42 3.85 -0.17 9.23
C LYS A 42 2.44 0.39 9.24
N LEU A 43 1.52 -0.37 8.67
CA LEU A 43 0.10 -0.02 8.65
C LEU A 43 -0.68 -0.94 9.59
N TYR A 44 -1.67 -0.38 10.26
CA TYR A 44 -2.53 -1.11 11.19
C TYR A 44 -3.99 -0.93 10.80
N PHE A 45 -4.71 -2.02 10.83
CA PHE A 45 -6.16 -2.06 10.66
C PHE A 45 -6.75 -3.08 11.63
N LEU A 46 -8.06 -3.11 11.77
CA LEU A 46 -8.72 -4.04 12.68
C LEU A 46 -9.93 -4.70 12.05
N THR A 47 -10.25 -5.88 12.57
CA THR A 47 -11.50 -6.59 12.25
C THR A 47 -11.94 -7.44 13.44
N ALA A 48 -13.21 -7.83 13.46
CA ALA A 48 -13.74 -8.66 14.52
C ALA A 48 -13.49 -10.16 14.25
N ARG A 49 -13.15 -10.90 15.30
CA ARG A 49 -13.16 -12.37 15.27
C ARG A 49 -14.51 -12.89 14.78
N GLY A 50 -14.49 -13.99 14.05
CA GLY A 50 -15.69 -14.62 13.49
C GLY A 50 -16.14 -14.07 12.15
N LYS A 51 -15.54 -12.98 11.62
CA LYS A 51 -15.78 -12.55 10.25
C LYS A 51 -14.97 -13.42 9.27
N ALA A 52 -15.54 -13.67 8.08
CA ALA A 52 -14.85 -14.39 7.00
C ALA A 52 -13.51 -13.72 6.64
N PHE A 53 -13.47 -12.39 6.65
CA PHE A 53 -12.25 -11.61 6.42
C PHE A 53 -11.16 -11.93 7.45
N TYR A 54 -11.52 -12.00 8.74
CA TYR A 54 -10.60 -12.41 9.81
C TYR A 54 -9.98 -13.79 9.54
N ASN A 55 -10.83 -14.78 9.17
CA ASN A 55 -10.36 -16.14 8.89
C ASN A 55 -9.39 -16.16 7.69
N ARG A 56 -9.68 -15.41 6.63
CA ARG A 56 -8.77 -15.31 5.46
C ARG A 56 -7.41 -14.73 5.84
N LEU A 57 -7.37 -13.69 6.69
CA LEU A 57 -6.13 -13.09 7.19
C LEU A 57 -5.31 -14.06 8.04
N MET A 58 -5.98 -14.85 8.89
CA MET A 58 -5.30 -15.85 9.72
C MET A 58 -4.69 -16.98 8.87
N ASN A 59 -5.36 -17.37 7.79
CA ASN A 59 -4.92 -18.46 6.91
C ASN A 59 -3.82 -18.03 5.95
N ASN A 60 -3.97 -16.89 5.29
CA ASN A 60 -3.07 -16.51 4.18
C ASN A 60 -1.95 -15.53 4.60
N LYS A 61 -2.15 -14.72 5.63
CA LYS A 61 -1.15 -13.77 6.17
C LYS A 61 -0.53 -12.85 5.11
N PHE A 62 -1.23 -12.58 4.03
CA PHE A 62 -0.83 -11.70 2.94
C PHE A 62 -2.03 -10.92 2.43
N VAL A 63 -1.83 -9.65 2.14
CA VAL A 63 -2.85 -8.74 1.64
C VAL A 63 -2.32 -7.93 0.47
N ALA A 64 -3.25 -7.52 -0.40
CA ALA A 64 -3.02 -6.45 -1.35
C ALA A 64 -4.10 -5.38 -1.13
N LEU A 65 -3.75 -4.12 -1.29
CA LEU A 65 -4.70 -3.03 -1.16
C LEU A 65 -4.45 -1.92 -2.17
N THR A 66 -5.51 -1.16 -2.44
CA THR A 66 -5.42 0.08 -3.20
C THR A 66 -6.28 1.14 -2.53
N GLY A 67 -5.68 2.31 -2.32
CA GLY A 67 -6.36 3.53 -1.94
C GLY A 67 -6.23 4.57 -3.03
N ILE A 68 -7.26 5.36 -3.22
CA ILE A 68 -7.29 6.44 -4.21
C ILE A 68 -7.89 7.70 -3.59
N LYS A 69 -7.32 8.85 -3.92
CA LYS A 69 -7.88 10.17 -3.61
C LYS A 69 -7.86 11.06 -4.86
N GLY A 70 -8.78 12.02 -4.92
CA GLY A 70 -8.93 12.96 -6.02
C GLY A 70 -10.37 13.02 -6.51
N GLU A 71 -10.76 14.12 -7.11
CA GLU A 71 -12.12 14.36 -7.60
C GLU A 71 -12.35 13.87 -9.04
N SER A 72 -11.26 13.67 -9.78
CA SER A 72 -11.27 13.19 -11.17
C SER A 72 -10.06 12.33 -11.46
N THR A 73 -10.09 11.59 -12.57
CA THR A 73 -8.94 10.78 -12.99
C THR A 73 -7.65 11.60 -13.10
N MET A 74 -7.73 12.79 -13.66
CA MET A 74 -6.55 13.64 -13.91
C MET A 74 -6.04 14.39 -12.67
N THR A 75 -6.75 14.30 -11.55
CA THR A 75 -6.35 14.88 -10.25
C THR A 75 -6.14 13.79 -9.19
N SER A 76 -6.20 12.51 -9.60
CA SER A 76 -6.12 11.40 -8.66
C SER A 76 -4.69 11.03 -8.32
N VAL A 77 -4.55 10.60 -7.07
CA VAL A 77 -3.38 9.89 -6.54
C VAL A 77 -3.84 8.51 -6.14
N ALA A 78 -3.20 7.49 -6.68
CA ALA A 78 -3.43 6.10 -6.30
C ALA A 78 -2.20 5.53 -5.58
N ILE A 79 -2.44 4.80 -4.51
CA ILE A 79 -1.41 4.07 -3.78
C ILE A 79 -1.85 2.61 -3.73
N SER A 80 -1.08 1.74 -4.39
CA SER A 80 -1.30 0.31 -4.37
C SER A 80 -0.13 -0.35 -3.65
N LEU A 81 -0.41 -1.30 -2.77
CA LEU A 81 0.63 -2.09 -2.12
C LEU A 81 0.16 -3.51 -1.85
N GLN A 82 1.15 -4.36 -1.64
CA GLN A 82 0.95 -5.72 -1.14
C GLN A 82 1.95 -6.00 -0.03
N GLY A 83 1.58 -6.87 0.90
CA GLY A 83 2.47 -7.12 2.03
C GLY A 83 2.03 -8.25 2.94
N LYS A 84 2.97 -8.65 3.80
CA LYS A 84 2.73 -9.63 4.84
C LYS A 84 1.96 -8.99 5.99
N VAL A 85 1.01 -9.73 6.50
CA VAL A 85 0.16 -9.32 7.62
C VAL A 85 0.27 -10.30 8.77
N ARG A 86 0.21 -9.78 10.01
CA ARG A 86 0.11 -10.59 11.21
C ARG A 86 -0.92 -10.05 12.17
N ASN A 87 -1.54 -10.94 12.90
CA ASN A 87 -2.41 -10.60 14.01
C ASN A 87 -1.57 -10.24 15.24
N ILE A 88 -1.85 -9.11 15.87
CA ILE A 88 -1.20 -8.66 17.10
C ILE A 88 -2.18 -8.60 18.29
N GLY A 89 -3.37 -9.22 18.14
CA GLY A 89 -4.40 -9.27 19.18
C GLY A 89 -4.97 -7.90 19.50
N SER A 90 -5.11 -7.58 20.77
CA SER A 90 -5.57 -6.26 21.23
C SER A 90 -4.47 -5.21 21.34
N ASN A 91 -3.24 -5.56 21.01
CA ASN A 91 -2.15 -4.58 21.01
C ASN A 91 -2.49 -3.40 20.10
N LYS A 92 -2.22 -2.19 20.56
CA LYS A 92 -2.56 -0.92 19.89
C LYS A 92 -4.06 -0.59 19.76
N LEU A 93 -4.96 -1.40 20.31
CA LEU A 93 -6.39 -1.13 20.21
C LEU A 93 -6.76 0.21 20.86
N ASP A 94 -6.26 0.47 22.07
CA ASP A 94 -6.52 1.74 22.78
C ASP A 94 -5.95 2.95 22.01
N GLU A 95 -4.77 2.80 21.40
CA GLU A 95 -4.16 3.84 20.57
C GLU A 95 -5.01 4.12 19.33
N ILE A 96 -5.49 3.07 18.65
CA ILE A 96 -6.39 3.17 17.51
C ILE A 96 -7.67 3.92 17.88
N PHE A 97 -8.30 3.58 19.02
CA PHE A 97 -9.51 4.27 19.48
C PHE A 97 -9.24 5.74 19.84
N LYS A 98 -8.06 6.05 20.37
CA LYS A 98 -7.64 7.44 20.66
C LYS A 98 -7.44 8.27 19.40
N VAL A 99 -6.83 7.68 18.36
CA VAL A 99 -6.55 8.37 17.08
C VAL A 99 -7.82 8.45 16.22
N ASN A 100 -8.75 7.49 16.36
CA ASN A 100 -10.00 7.38 15.60
C ASN A 100 -11.21 7.41 16.56
N PRO A 101 -11.59 8.57 17.11
CA PRO A 101 -12.64 8.66 18.14
C PRO A 101 -14.01 8.14 17.70
N TYR A 102 -14.33 8.21 16.40
CA TYR A 102 -15.58 7.67 15.84
C TYR A 102 -15.77 6.17 16.07
N MET A 103 -14.66 5.44 16.30
CA MET A 103 -14.71 4.02 16.63
C MET A 103 -15.47 3.74 17.92
N ALA A 104 -15.48 4.70 18.86
CA ALA A 104 -16.23 4.58 20.10
C ALA A 104 -17.75 4.67 19.89
N GLU A 105 -18.21 5.29 18.82
CA GLU A 105 -19.62 5.33 18.43
C GLU A 105 -20.05 3.97 17.86
N ILE A 106 -19.20 3.35 17.03
CA ILE A 106 -19.47 2.04 16.42
C ILE A 106 -19.36 0.91 17.47
N TYR A 107 -18.36 0.98 18.35
CA TYR A 107 -18.05 -0.02 19.36
C TYR A 107 -18.16 0.60 20.77
N ALA A 108 -19.37 0.97 21.15
CA ALA A 108 -19.65 1.72 22.38
C ALA A 108 -19.44 0.90 23.67
N SER A 109 -19.59 -0.43 23.62
CA SER A 109 -19.45 -1.28 24.79
C SER A 109 -18.13 -2.03 24.80
N GLU A 110 -17.62 -2.35 26.01
CA GLU A 110 -16.45 -3.20 26.20
C GLU A 110 -16.63 -4.57 25.51
N LYS A 111 -17.82 -5.17 25.62
CA LYS A 111 -18.15 -6.43 24.96
C LYS A 111 -18.00 -6.36 23.44
N SER A 112 -18.38 -5.22 22.80
CA SER A 112 -18.22 -5.03 21.37
C SER A 112 -16.76 -4.83 20.96
N ARG A 113 -15.92 -4.29 21.86
CA ARG A 113 -14.48 -4.09 21.62
C ARG A 113 -13.68 -5.36 21.80
N ASN A 114 -14.08 -6.24 22.71
CA ASN A 114 -13.37 -7.49 23.04
C ASN A 114 -13.30 -8.50 21.87
N VAL A 115 -14.12 -8.33 20.84
CA VAL A 115 -14.06 -9.17 19.63
C VAL A 115 -13.12 -8.61 18.56
N LEU A 116 -12.65 -7.37 18.73
CA LEU A 116 -11.76 -6.72 17.78
C LEU A 116 -10.32 -7.18 17.98
N GLU A 117 -9.65 -7.44 16.87
CA GLU A 117 -8.22 -7.70 16.86
C GLU A 117 -7.54 -6.85 15.80
N VAL A 118 -6.34 -6.40 16.13
CA VAL A 118 -5.51 -5.54 15.30
C VAL A 118 -4.58 -6.39 14.44
N PHE A 119 -4.49 -6.02 13.18
CA PHE A 119 -3.57 -6.61 12.22
C PHE A 119 -2.53 -5.56 11.79
N GLU A 120 -1.28 -6.00 11.70
CA GLU A 120 -0.13 -5.20 11.31
C GLU A 120 0.37 -5.67 9.94
N ILE A 121 0.46 -4.75 8.96
CA ILE A 121 1.20 -4.98 7.70
C ILE A 121 2.63 -4.51 7.95
N TYR A 122 3.60 -5.42 7.95
CA TYR A 122 4.97 -5.15 8.43
C TYR A 122 6.07 -5.28 7.38
N GLU A 123 5.86 -6.05 6.34
CA GLU A 123 6.71 -6.13 5.16
C GLU A 123 5.84 -5.88 3.95
N LEU A 124 6.16 -4.85 3.17
CA LEU A 124 5.32 -4.44 2.05
C LEU A 124 6.16 -3.85 0.92
N ASN A 125 5.60 -3.91 -0.26
CA ASN A 125 6.05 -3.17 -1.44
C ASN A 125 4.84 -2.61 -2.18
N GLY A 126 5.03 -1.52 -2.88
CA GLY A 126 3.94 -0.85 -3.55
C GLY A 126 4.40 0.22 -4.51
N GLU A 127 3.42 0.91 -5.04
CA GLU A 127 3.57 1.99 -6.00
C GLU A 127 2.69 3.17 -5.59
N TYR A 128 3.29 4.36 -5.67
CA TYR A 128 2.60 5.65 -5.62
C TYR A 128 2.48 6.17 -7.04
N PHE A 129 1.28 6.52 -7.46
CA PHE A 129 0.97 7.00 -8.80
C PHE A 129 0.14 8.28 -8.74
N ASP A 130 0.66 9.36 -9.29
CA ASP A 130 0.06 10.69 -9.23
C ASP A 130 -0.18 11.24 -10.63
N LEU A 131 -1.44 11.26 -11.04
CA LEU A 131 -1.89 11.78 -12.33
C LEU A 131 -2.05 13.31 -12.35
N SER A 132 -1.97 13.98 -11.20
CA SER A 132 -2.09 15.42 -11.11
C SER A 132 -0.82 16.17 -11.53
N GLN A 133 0.32 15.47 -11.55
CA GLN A 133 1.61 16.04 -11.93
C GLN A 133 1.88 15.94 -13.43
N LYS A 134 2.72 16.82 -13.93
CA LYS A 134 3.21 16.82 -15.32
C LYS A 134 4.73 17.00 -15.34
N PRO A 135 5.49 15.99 -15.74
CA PRO A 135 5.05 14.66 -16.16
C PRO A 135 4.35 13.89 -15.04
N ILE A 136 3.57 12.87 -15.41
CA ILE A 136 2.92 11.99 -14.44
C ILE A 136 3.98 11.38 -13.53
N PHE A 137 3.76 11.45 -12.21
CA PHE A 137 4.72 10.94 -11.25
C PHE A 137 4.36 9.51 -10.82
N ARG A 138 5.35 8.64 -10.86
CA ARG A 138 5.26 7.25 -10.42
C ARG A 138 6.49 6.89 -9.60
N GLN A 139 6.28 6.24 -8.47
CA GLN A 139 7.37 5.82 -7.59
C GLN A 139 7.06 4.49 -6.93
N SER A 140 7.95 3.50 -7.08
CA SER A 140 7.91 2.26 -6.30
C SER A 140 8.53 2.49 -4.92
N PHE A 141 8.01 1.79 -3.91
CA PHE A 141 8.52 1.82 -2.55
C PHE A 141 8.46 0.44 -1.90
N SER A 142 9.29 0.21 -0.89
CA SER A 142 9.30 -1.02 -0.10
C SER A 142 9.65 -0.74 1.36
N VAL A 143 9.16 -1.59 2.26
CA VAL A 143 9.45 -1.56 3.69
C VAL A 143 9.68 -2.99 4.19
N GLY A 144 10.75 -3.18 4.97
CA GLY A 144 11.02 -4.45 5.66
C GLY A 144 11.55 -5.58 4.80
N SER A 145 11.56 -5.46 3.47
CA SER A 145 12.17 -6.43 2.56
C SER A 145 13.46 -5.86 1.96
N ASN A 146 14.51 -6.69 1.87
CA ASN A 146 15.73 -6.32 1.15
C ASN A 146 15.58 -6.42 -0.37
N GLU A 147 14.46 -6.93 -0.85
CA GLU A 147 14.16 -7.02 -2.27
C GLU A 147 13.60 -5.69 -2.74
N LYS A 148 14.39 -4.94 -3.50
CA LYS A 148 13.87 -3.86 -4.34
C LYS A 148 12.95 -4.50 -5.38
N ASN A 149 11.66 -4.43 -5.14
CA ASN A 149 10.68 -4.81 -6.15
C ASN A 149 10.73 -3.75 -7.25
N ILE A 150 11.56 -4.00 -8.25
CA ILE A 150 11.65 -3.15 -9.43
C ILE A 150 10.48 -3.55 -10.33
N ASN A 151 9.31 -3.01 -10.03
CA ASN A 151 8.16 -3.09 -10.92
C ASN A 151 8.40 -2.05 -12.04
N GLY A 152 8.62 -2.52 -13.26
CA GLY A 152 8.81 -1.64 -14.41
C GLY A 152 10.02 -2.00 -15.25
N TYR A 153 10.32 -1.12 -16.20
CA TYR A 153 11.49 -1.25 -17.06
C TYR A 153 12.68 -0.57 -16.41
N PHE A 154 13.85 -1.16 -16.51
CA PHE A 154 15.11 -0.58 -16.06
C PHE A 154 16.23 -0.92 -17.04
N ILE A 155 17.20 -0.05 -17.12
CA ILE A 155 18.38 -0.25 -17.93
C ILE A 155 19.47 -0.82 -17.03
N THR A 156 20.00 -1.98 -17.41
CA THR A 156 21.03 -2.68 -16.64
C THR A 156 22.41 -2.06 -16.86
N ASP A 157 23.38 -2.45 -16.04
CA ASP A 157 24.81 -2.15 -16.18
C ASP A 157 25.46 -2.69 -17.47
N LYS A 158 24.75 -3.55 -18.22
CA LYS A 158 25.13 -4.01 -19.56
C LYS A 158 24.87 -2.97 -20.68
N CYS A 159 24.36 -1.81 -20.33
CA CYS A 159 24.12 -0.73 -21.28
C CYS A 159 25.44 -0.30 -21.94
N VAL A 160 25.44 -0.24 -23.25
CA VAL A 160 26.59 0.21 -24.06
C VAL A 160 26.38 1.61 -24.66
N GLY A 161 25.32 2.31 -24.30
CA GLY A 161 25.02 3.66 -24.78
C GLY A 161 24.59 3.73 -26.25
N CYS A 162 24.03 2.67 -26.84
CA CYS A 162 23.67 2.61 -28.25
C CYS A 162 22.48 3.48 -28.66
N GLY A 163 21.69 4.03 -27.73
CA GLY A 163 20.53 4.89 -28.00
C GLY A 163 19.24 4.16 -28.41
N ASN A 164 19.25 2.88 -28.75
CA ASN A 164 18.08 2.16 -29.24
C ASN A 164 16.88 2.22 -28.29
N CYS A 165 17.12 2.25 -26.97
CA CYS A 165 16.06 2.38 -25.99
C CYS A 165 15.36 3.74 -26.06
N TYR A 166 16.10 4.82 -26.34
CA TYR A 166 15.55 6.17 -26.54
C TYR A 166 14.65 6.21 -27.78
N ASP A 167 15.16 5.72 -28.92
CA ASP A 167 14.42 5.71 -30.18
C ASP A 167 13.14 4.86 -30.13
N SER A 168 13.12 3.84 -29.27
CA SER A 168 11.99 2.92 -29.09
C SER A 168 11.03 3.35 -27.97
N CYS A 169 11.34 4.40 -27.22
CA CYS A 169 10.53 4.79 -26.06
C CYS A 169 9.34 5.67 -26.48
N PRO A 170 8.08 5.19 -26.37
CA PRO A 170 6.91 5.99 -26.76
C PRO A 170 6.64 7.15 -25.81
N GLN A 171 7.23 7.16 -24.62
CA GLN A 171 7.09 8.21 -23.62
C GLN A 171 8.21 9.24 -23.65
N SER A 172 9.25 9.02 -24.46
CA SER A 172 10.45 9.89 -24.55
C SER A 172 11.09 10.20 -23.19
N CYS A 173 11.03 9.23 -22.26
CA CYS A 173 11.47 9.37 -20.87
C CYS A 173 12.85 8.73 -20.59
N ILE A 174 13.67 8.52 -21.63
CA ILE A 174 15.00 7.92 -21.46
C ILE A 174 16.08 8.96 -21.65
N ASN A 175 16.84 9.19 -20.59
CA ASN A 175 18.01 10.06 -20.62
C ASN A 175 19.24 9.25 -21.00
N THR A 176 19.84 9.58 -22.13
CA THR A 176 21.02 8.92 -22.68
C THR A 176 22.33 9.67 -22.43
N SER A 177 22.30 10.72 -21.61
CA SER A 177 23.50 11.51 -21.28
C SER A 177 24.50 10.74 -20.38
N THR A 178 24.08 9.63 -19.81
CA THR A 178 24.92 8.75 -18.99
C THR A 178 24.91 7.31 -19.50
N ILE A 179 25.93 6.53 -19.14
CA ILE A 179 25.99 5.09 -19.38
C ILE A 179 26.16 4.41 -18.02
N PRO A 180 25.17 3.59 -17.59
CA PRO A 180 23.91 3.27 -18.25
C PRO A 180 23.00 4.49 -18.44
N ALA A 181 22.20 4.47 -19.51
CA ALA A 181 21.12 5.43 -19.70
C ALA A 181 20.08 5.28 -18.55
N VAL A 182 19.34 6.34 -18.25
CA VAL A 182 18.38 6.37 -17.13
C VAL A 182 16.96 6.56 -17.67
N ILE A 183 16.03 5.77 -17.16
CA ILE A 183 14.60 6.00 -17.40
C ILE A 183 14.13 7.05 -16.39
N GLU A 184 13.75 8.22 -16.86
CA GLU A 184 13.14 9.28 -16.05
C GLU A 184 11.65 8.96 -15.92
N GLN A 185 11.21 8.70 -14.67
CA GLN A 185 9.82 8.37 -14.34
C GLN A 185 9.11 9.59 -13.78
#